data_a8ca4fac91c8d898b44784c86b17da25
#
_entry.id   a8ca4fac91c8d898b44784c86b17da25
#
_cell.length_a   1.000
_cell.length_b   1.000
_cell.length_c   1.000
_cell.angle_alpha   90.00
_cell.angle_beta   90.00
_cell.angle_gamma   90.00
#
_symmetry.space_group_name_H-M   'P 1'
#
loop_
_entity.id
_entity.type
_entity.pdbx_description
1 polymer ?
#
loop_
_entity_poly.entity_id
_entity_poly.type
_entity_poly.pdbx_seq_one_letter_code
_entity_poly.pdbx_strand_id
1 'polypeptide(L)'
;MTEPQSQAPLDADPEGYAPSVARRLAFYQRAGGIVTPIMTAVVAFLMGGIVVLSTGHNPWRTYKAIFEGSGLNWFFHVGSHSIHVPFTGTHVWFWWDTNTNHTAAYNLTQTLLTTTPLILTGLAVAFAFRCGLFNIGGQGQYLMGTIVGVYIGSRFTDMAHLPHVLFALTCAALAGALWGAIAGFLKATVGAHEVITTIMLNWIALWIGSYLFGRDGPLQNHFNKAVPISDDIAENAKLPTLWGNPHLQALHVGIFIAVGGLIAFYLILNRTTLGYEVRAVGFNPEAARYGGISVARNFILAMAISGLFAGLAGGIDILGWQFRLGVLDVQVSNIGFIGIAVALLGRNTAVGVGLAALLFGGLLTGTSTRSLDPEVFPPQLAGNLALMIQALVLLFVGADVLVLTIWSSRKKIGLGRRNAPPAPEGAAT
;
A
#
# COMPACT_ATOMS: atom_id res chain seq x y z
N MET A 1 -4.42 -14.14 75.91
CA MET A 1 -4.78 -15.36 75.14
C MET A 1 -5.49 -14.90 73.92
N THR A 2 -4.76 -14.78 72.80
CA THR A 2 -5.22 -14.40 71.46
C THR A 2 -5.13 -15.65 70.63
N GLU A 3 -6.30 -16.09 70.06
CA GLU A 3 -6.37 -17.24 69.21
C GLU A 3 -5.65 -16.95 67.89
N PRO A 4 -4.96 -17.90 67.23
CA PRO A 4 -4.34 -17.76 65.95
C PRO A 4 -5.38 -17.92 64.86
N GLN A 5 -5.50 -16.90 64.00
CA GLN A 5 -6.27 -16.97 62.74
C GLN A 5 -5.66 -18.04 61.84
N SER A 6 -6.47 -19.03 61.49
CA SER A 6 -6.20 -20.07 60.53
C SER A 6 -6.02 -19.44 59.14
N GLN A 7 -4.81 -19.48 58.60
CA GLN A 7 -4.55 -19.20 57.20
C GLN A 7 -5.13 -20.34 56.35
N ALA A 8 -6.11 -20.03 55.53
CA ALA A 8 -6.62 -20.94 54.51
C ALA A 8 -5.54 -21.24 53.45
N PRO A 9 -5.49 -22.47 52.88
CA PRO A 9 -4.50 -22.85 51.90
C PRO A 9 -4.68 -22.07 50.58
N LEU A 10 -3.59 -21.55 50.05
CA LEU A 10 -3.49 -20.79 48.78
C LEU A 10 -3.53 -21.66 47.51
N ASP A 11 -3.86 -22.95 47.63
CA ASP A 11 -3.89 -23.91 46.53
C ASP A 11 -5.30 -24.45 46.31
N ALA A 12 -6.21 -23.58 45.88
CA ALA A 12 -7.44 -24.01 45.22
C ALA A 12 -7.36 -23.54 43.78
N ASP A 13 -7.00 -24.47 42.86
CA ASP A 13 -7.22 -24.29 41.40
C ASP A 13 -8.72 -24.01 41.20
N PRO A 14 -9.10 -22.86 40.68
CA PRO A 14 -10.48 -22.62 40.28
C PRO A 14 -10.71 -23.24 38.92
N GLU A 15 -11.10 -24.49 38.87
CA GLU A 15 -11.73 -25.09 37.73
C GLU A 15 -12.90 -24.17 37.27
N GLY A 16 -12.77 -23.58 36.08
CA GLY A 16 -13.87 -22.83 35.46
C GLY A 16 -13.64 -21.36 35.22
N TYR A 17 -12.44 -20.81 35.27
CA TYR A 17 -12.21 -19.44 34.82
C TYR A 17 -12.32 -19.36 33.32
N ALA A 18 -13.44 -18.75 32.83
CA ALA A 18 -13.52 -18.26 31.48
C ALA A 18 -12.23 -17.45 31.14
N PRO A 19 -11.61 -17.64 29.96
CA PRO A 19 -10.35 -17.00 29.63
C PRO A 19 -10.40 -15.53 29.99
N SER A 20 -9.43 -15.07 30.79
CA SER A 20 -9.43 -13.73 31.37
C SER A 20 -9.76 -12.69 30.31
N VAL A 21 -10.50 -11.64 30.68
CA VAL A 21 -10.90 -10.54 29.79
C VAL A 21 -9.67 -10.01 29.01
N ALA A 22 -8.50 -10.00 29.64
CA ALA A 22 -7.22 -9.65 29.03
C ALA A 22 -6.82 -10.61 27.88
N ARG A 23 -7.04 -11.93 28.03
CA ARG A 23 -6.74 -12.94 27.00
C ARG A 23 -7.72 -12.85 25.83
N ARG A 24 -8.99 -12.54 26.12
CA ARG A 24 -10.01 -12.25 25.09
C ARG A 24 -9.70 -10.96 24.37
N LEU A 25 -9.34 -9.88 25.06
CA LEU A 25 -8.91 -8.61 24.47
C LEU A 25 -7.66 -8.77 23.60
N ALA A 26 -6.64 -9.50 24.05
CA ALA A 26 -5.44 -9.79 23.27
C ALA A 26 -5.74 -10.63 22.03
N PHE A 27 -6.67 -11.59 22.12
CA PHE A 27 -7.14 -12.36 20.96
C PHE A 27 -7.92 -11.48 19.99
N TYR A 28 -8.83 -10.61 20.47
CA TYR A 28 -9.56 -9.66 19.63
C TYR A 28 -8.63 -8.63 18.98
N GLN A 29 -7.60 -8.16 19.68
CA GLN A 29 -6.59 -7.27 19.12
C GLN A 29 -5.74 -7.96 18.04
N ARG A 30 -5.33 -9.22 18.25
CA ARG A 30 -4.59 -10.01 17.25
C ARG A 30 -5.46 -10.43 16.07
N ALA A 31 -6.67 -10.92 16.33
CA ALA A 31 -7.61 -11.28 15.28
C ALA A 31 -8.08 -10.05 14.50
N GLY A 32 -8.33 -8.93 15.16
CA GLY A 32 -8.64 -7.65 14.52
C GLY A 32 -7.53 -7.17 13.58
N GLY A 33 -6.26 -7.54 13.82
CA GLY A 33 -5.12 -7.20 12.96
C GLY A 33 -5.22 -7.76 11.53
N ILE A 34 -5.81 -8.93 11.35
CA ILE A 34 -5.93 -9.60 10.03
C ILE A 34 -7.38 -9.58 9.54
N VAL A 35 -8.33 -9.83 10.43
CA VAL A 35 -9.75 -9.96 10.08
C VAL A 35 -10.32 -8.63 9.56
N THR A 36 -9.98 -7.50 10.20
CA THR A 36 -10.54 -6.20 9.80
C THR A 36 -10.17 -5.81 8.36
N PRO A 37 -8.89 -5.86 7.92
CA PRO A 37 -8.55 -5.57 6.52
C PRO A 37 -9.25 -6.48 5.51
N ILE A 38 -9.33 -7.77 5.80
CA ILE A 38 -10.03 -8.73 4.94
C ILE A 38 -11.52 -8.39 4.85
N MET A 39 -12.17 -8.15 5.99
CA MET A 39 -13.60 -7.80 6.03
C MET A 39 -13.86 -6.47 5.31
N THR A 40 -12.98 -5.49 5.49
CA THR A 40 -13.06 -4.20 4.80
C THR A 40 -12.98 -4.38 3.28
N ALA A 41 -12.02 -5.16 2.80
CA ALA A 41 -11.89 -5.48 1.38
C ALA A 41 -13.15 -6.20 0.86
N VAL A 42 -13.62 -7.23 1.57
CA VAL A 42 -14.84 -7.98 1.20
C VAL A 42 -16.05 -7.05 1.10
N VAL A 43 -16.26 -6.17 2.09
CA VAL A 43 -17.38 -5.21 2.07
C VAL A 43 -17.27 -4.25 0.89
N ALA A 44 -16.06 -3.74 0.61
CA ALA A 44 -15.82 -2.86 -0.53
C ALA A 44 -16.11 -3.56 -1.87
N PHE A 45 -15.68 -4.81 -2.03
CA PHE A 45 -16.01 -5.61 -3.22
C PHE A 45 -17.50 -5.93 -3.33
N LEU A 46 -18.18 -6.22 -2.22
CA LEU A 46 -19.64 -6.42 -2.24
C LEU A 46 -20.39 -5.17 -2.67
N MET A 47 -20.00 -4.00 -2.15
CA MET A 47 -20.57 -2.72 -2.58
C MET A 47 -20.27 -2.41 -4.04
N GLY A 48 -19.03 -2.67 -4.50
CA GLY A 48 -18.66 -2.60 -5.90
C GLY A 48 -19.54 -3.50 -6.78
N GLY A 49 -19.83 -4.72 -6.32
CA GLY A 49 -20.74 -5.65 -7.00
C GLY A 49 -22.16 -5.11 -7.12
N ILE A 50 -22.68 -4.44 -6.08
CA ILE A 50 -24.00 -3.79 -6.13
C ILE A 50 -24.03 -2.70 -7.21
N VAL A 51 -22.96 -1.91 -7.32
CA VAL A 51 -22.87 -0.89 -8.37
C VAL A 51 -22.79 -1.52 -9.75
N VAL A 52 -22.00 -2.59 -9.94
CA VAL A 52 -21.97 -3.34 -11.20
C VAL A 52 -23.37 -3.83 -11.58
N LEU A 53 -24.15 -4.37 -10.61
CA LEU A 53 -25.54 -4.77 -10.83
C LEU A 53 -26.41 -3.58 -11.25
N SER A 54 -26.24 -2.41 -10.63
CA SER A 54 -27.02 -1.20 -10.96
C SER A 54 -26.75 -0.68 -12.37
N THR A 55 -25.58 -1.01 -12.95
CA THR A 55 -25.23 -0.70 -14.34
C THR A 55 -25.71 -1.75 -15.34
N GLY A 56 -26.44 -2.76 -14.89
CA GLY A 56 -26.98 -3.82 -15.76
C GLY A 56 -25.99 -4.95 -16.09
N HIS A 57 -24.82 -4.96 -15.45
CA HIS A 57 -23.78 -5.96 -15.69
C HIS A 57 -23.73 -7.04 -14.59
N ASN A 58 -23.23 -8.22 -14.92
CA ASN A 58 -23.10 -9.33 -13.98
C ASN A 58 -21.82 -9.20 -13.12
N PRO A 59 -21.92 -9.01 -11.80
CA PRO A 59 -20.75 -8.83 -10.93
C PRO A 59 -19.79 -10.01 -10.96
N TRP A 60 -20.31 -11.22 -11.04
CA TRP A 60 -19.48 -12.43 -11.08
C TRP A 60 -18.59 -12.47 -12.34
N ARG A 61 -19.19 -12.19 -13.51
CA ARG A 61 -18.42 -12.11 -14.76
C ARG A 61 -17.41 -10.98 -14.72
N THR A 62 -17.81 -9.82 -14.20
CA THR A 62 -16.92 -8.65 -14.05
C THR A 62 -15.74 -8.96 -13.13
N TYR A 63 -15.96 -9.53 -11.95
CA TYR A 63 -14.87 -9.86 -11.03
C TYR A 63 -13.99 -10.98 -11.54
N LYS A 64 -14.56 -11.98 -12.23
CA LYS A 64 -13.78 -13.01 -12.92
C LYS A 64 -12.87 -12.37 -13.98
N ALA A 65 -13.40 -11.47 -14.80
CA ALA A 65 -12.59 -10.77 -15.81
C ALA A 65 -11.49 -9.89 -15.19
N ILE A 66 -11.78 -9.20 -14.07
CA ILE A 66 -10.76 -8.45 -13.31
C ILE A 66 -9.67 -9.38 -12.75
N PHE A 67 -10.05 -10.53 -12.21
CA PHE A 67 -9.10 -11.52 -11.69
C PHE A 67 -8.23 -12.10 -12.81
N GLU A 68 -8.80 -12.46 -13.95
CA GLU A 68 -8.07 -12.92 -15.14
C GLU A 68 -7.21 -11.80 -15.72
N GLY A 69 -7.76 -10.58 -15.81
CA GLY A 69 -7.05 -9.39 -16.27
C GLY A 69 -5.90 -8.97 -15.38
N SER A 70 -5.93 -9.31 -14.08
CA SER A 70 -4.81 -9.08 -13.15
C SER A 70 -3.69 -10.12 -13.30
N GLY A 71 -3.92 -11.22 -14.02
CA GLY A 71 -2.98 -12.33 -14.14
C GLY A 71 -2.83 -13.19 -12.88
N LEU A 72 -3.59 -12.93 -11.81
CA LEU A 72 -3.56 -13.75 -10.59
C LEU A 72 -4.10 -15.17 -10.83
N ASN A 73 -4.88 -15.38 -11.89
CA ASN A 73 -5.29 -16.69 -12.38
C ASN A 73 -4.10 -17.57 -12.78
N TRP A 74 -2.92 -17.00 -13.07
CA TRP A 74 -1.70 -17.74 -13.36
C TRP A 74 -1.34 -18.75 -12.27
N PHE A 75 -1.60 -18.43 -11.00
CA PHE A 75 -1.37 -19.33 -9.86
C PHE A 75 -2.42 -20.42 -9.72
N PHE A 76 -3.60 -20.26 -10.31
CA PHE A 76 -4.79 -21.10 -10.10
C PHE A 76 -5.32 -21.71 -11.41
N HIS A 77 -4.53 -21.69 -12.49
CA HIS A 77 -5.01 -22.17 -13.76
C HIS A 77 -5.13 -23.69 -13.79
N VAL A 78 -6.32 -24.19 -14.12
CA VAL A 78 -6.60 -25.61 -14.29
C VAL A 78 -6.40 -25.96 -15.76
N GLY A 79 -5.28 -26.59 -16.10
CA GLY A 79 -4.94 -26.95 -17.48
C GLY A 79 -4.02 -28.18 -17.56
N SER A 80 -3.83 -28.70 -18.80
CA SER A 80 -3.09 -29.93 -19.05
C SER A 80 -1.58 -29.88 -18.73
N HIS A 81 -1.03 -28.70 -18.51
CA HIS A 81 0.40 -28.46 -18.26
C HIS A 81 0.67 -27.84 -16.88
N SER A 82 -0.11 -28.21 -15.90
CA SER A 82 -0.01 -27.69 -14.54
C SER A 82 0.48 -28.78 -13.59
N ILE A 83 1.20 -28.38 -12.53
CA ILE A 83 1.52 -29.31 -11.44
C ILE A 83 0.30 -29.45 -10.53
N HIS A 84 -0.10 -30.68 -10.30
CA HIS A 84 -1.15 -31.03 -9.35
C HIS A 84 -0.67 -30.71 -7.92
N VAL A 85 -1.39 -29.85 -7.22
CA VAL A 85 -1.13 -29.57 -5.81
C VAL A 85 -1.79 -30.69 -4.98
N PRO A 86 -1.00 -31.53 -4.27
CA PRO A 86 -1.55 -32.60 -3.45
C PRO A 86 -2.60 -32.08 -2.49
N PHE A 87 -3.69 -32.81 -2.31
CA PHE A 87 -4.81 -32.51 -1.39
C PHE A 87 -5.77 -31.36 -1.76
N THR A 88 -5.53 -30.60 -2.82
CA THR A 88 -6.39 -29.48 -3.17
C THR A 88 -7.17 -29.65 -4.47
N GLY A 89 -6.81 -30.64 -5.29
CA GLY A 89 -7.39 -30.81 -6.64
C GLY A 89 -7.06 -29.68 -7.62
N THR A 90 -6.26 -28.69 -7.20
CA THR A 90 -5.83 -27.59 -8.02
C THR A 90 -4.51 -27.87 -8.73
N HIS A 91 -4.32 -27.23 -9.86
CA HIS A 91 -3.10 -27.31 -10.65
C HIS A 91 -2.42 -25.94 -10.68
N VAL A 92 -1.09 -25.92 -10.44
CA VAL A 92 -0.29 -24.69 -10.51
C VAL A 92 0.45 -24.64 -11.83
N TRP A 93 0.31 -23.55 -12.54
CA TRP A 93 0.97 -23.27 -13.81
C TRP A 93 2.36 -22.70 -13.61
N PHE A 94 3.32 -23.19 -14.45
CA PHE A 94 4.64 -22.58 -14.50
C PHE A 94 4.75 -21.61 -15.66
N TRP A 95 5.34 -20.46 -15.40
CA TRP A 95 5.47 -19.32 -16.31
C TRP A 95 6.37 -19.58 -17.54
N TRP A 96 7.15 -20.65 -17.54
CA TRP A 96 7.99 -21.05 -18.67
C TRP A 96 7.28 -21.95 -19.69
N ASP A 97 6.05 -22.30 -19.47
CA ASP A 97 5.29 -23.05 -20.44
C ASP A 97 4.71 -22.11 -21.50
N THR A 98 5.35 -22.10 -22.67
CA THR A 98 5.25 -21.07 -23.69
C THR A 98 3.95 -21.08 -24.50
N ASN A 99 3.12 -22.12 -24.44
CA ASN A 99 2.10 -22.30 -25.47
C ASN A 99 0.67 -21.88 -25.13
N THR A 100 0.30 -21.67 -23.87
CA THR A 100 -1.12 -21.47 -23.53
C THR A 100 -1.44 -20.31 -22.61
N ASN A 101 -0.47 -19.61 -21.99
CA ASN A 101 -0.75 -18.54 -21.02
C ASN A 101 0.13 -17.30 -21.09
N HIS A 102 0.57 -16.92 -22.27
CA HIS A 102 1.25 -15.64 -22.46
C HIS A 102 0.44 -14.45 -21.87
N THR A 103 -0.88 -14.49 -21.97
CA THR A 103 -1.75 -13.43 -21.47
C THR A 103 -1.75 -13.37 -19.93
N ALA A 104 -1.90 -14.50 -19.25
CA ALA A 104 -1.91 -14.52 -17.77
C ALA A 104 -0.55 -14.13 -17.18
N ALA A 105 0.55 -14.66 -17.74
CA ALA A 105 1.91 -14.30 -17.31
C ALA A 105 2.21 -12.82 -17.59
N TYR A 106 1.79 -12.30 -18.75
CA TYR A 106 1.92 -10.89 -19.09
C TYR A 106 1.14 -10.00 -18.12
N ASN A 107 -0.13 -10.33 -17.85
CA ASN A 107 -0.96 -9.57 -16.92
C ASN A 107 -0.40 -9.61 -15.50
N LEU A 108 0.12 -10.76 -15.05
CA LEU A 108 0.81 -10.86 -13.76
C LEU A 108 2.06 -9.96 -13.71
N THR A 109 2.83 -9.92 -14.79
CA THR A 109 3.97 -9.01 -14.93
C THR A 109 3.54 -7.56 -14.74
N GLN A 110 2.44 -7.14 -15.39
CA GLN A 110 1.89 -5.79 -15.26
C GLN A 110 1.39 -5.52 -13.84
N THR A 111 0.75 -6.49 -13.20
CA THR A 111 0.34 -6.39 -11.80
C THR A 111 1.54 -6.19 -10.87
N LEU A 112 2.61 -6.96 -11.02
CA LEU A 112 3.83 -6.81 -10.21
C LEU A 112 4.55 -5.49 -10.50
N LEU A 113 4.53 -5.03 -11.75
CA LEU A 113 5.07 -3.74 -12.15
C LEU A 113 4.36 -2.60 -11.42
N THR A 114 3.03 -2.60 -11.43
CA THR A 114 2.20 -1.60 -10.72
C THR A 114 2.31 -1.74 -9.20
N THR A 115 2.45 -2.96 -8.69
CA THR A 115 2.60 -3.24 -7.25
C THR A 115 3.89 -2.66 -6.67
N THR A 116 4.95 -2.62 -7.46
CA THR A 116 6.29 -2.17 -7.02
C THR A 116 6.28 -0.75 -6.45
N PRO A 117 5.84 0.29 -7.15
CA PRO A 117 5.75 1.65 -6.60
C PRO A 117 4.70 1.76 -5.49
N LEU A 118 3.61 0.97 -5.55
CA LEU A 118 2.58 0.97 -4.51
C LEU A 118 3.08 0.43 -3.17
N ILE A 119 3.97 -0.56 -3.17
CA ILE A 119 4.66 -1.01 -1.95
C ILE A 119 5.41 0.16 -1.32
N LEU A 120 6.24 0.85 -2.09
CA LEU A 120 7.10 1.90 -1.58
C LEU A 120 6.32 3.15 -1.14
N THR A 121 5.33 3.58 -1.92
CA THR A 121 4.46 4.70 -1.52
C THR A 121 3.58 4.33 -0.31
N GLY A 122 3.13 3.08 -0.22
CA GLY A 122 2.46 2.55 0.97
C GLY A 122 3.36 2.56 2.20
N LEU A 123 4.64 2.16 2.06
CA LEU A 123 5.63 2.23 3.15
C LEU A 123 5.93 3.67 3.55
N ALA A 124 5.98 4.60 2.59
CA ALA A 124 6.14 6.02 2.85
C ALA A 124 5.07 6.53 3.81
N VAL A 125 3.81 6.32 3.48
CA VAL A 125 2.69 6.75 4.32
C VAL A 125 2.68 5.99 5.64
N ALA A 126 2.88 4.68 5.64
CA ALA A 126 2.90 3.85 6.83
C ALA A 126 3.99 4.28 7.84
N PHE A 127 5.16 4.72 7.36
CA PHE A 127 6.24 5.17 8.22
C PHE A 127 5.89 6.45 8.97
N ALA A 128 5.31 7.44 8.28
CA ALA A 128 4.83 8.68 8.89
C ALA A 128 3.74 8.41 9.93
N PHE A 129 2.80 7.51 9.64
CA PHE A 129 1.76 7.10 10.60
C PHE A 129 2.32 6.51 11.89
N ARG A 130 3.46 5.79 11.84
CA ARG A 130 4.10 5.26 13.04
C ARG A 130 4.66 6.34 13.95
N CYS A 131 4.91 7.54 13.42
CA CYS A 131 5.29 8.75 14.18
C CYS A 131 4.09 9.61 14.60
N GLY A 132 2.86 9.17 14.31
CA GLY A 132 1.65 9.96 14.57
C GLY A 132 1.43 11.09 13.57
N LEU A 133 2.14 11.09 12.41
CA LEU A 133 2.00 12.08 11.36
C LEU A 133 1.21 11.52 10.18
N PHE A 134 0.30 12.32 9.64
CA PHE A 134 -0.46 11.95 8.45
C PHE A 134 0.20 12.53 7.19
N ASN A 135 0.98 11.70 6.46
CA ASN A 135 1.64 12.13 5.24
C ASN A 135 0.74 11.93 4.01
N ILE A 136 0.00 12.97 3.61
CA ILE A 136 -0.71 12.99 2.31
C ILE A 136 0.25 13.41 1.18
N GLY A 137 1.44 13.89 1.51
CA GLY A 137 2.46 14.37 0.58
C GLY A 137 3.19 13.29 -0.22
N GLY A 138 2.84 12.02 -0.05
CA GLY A 138 3.45 10.93 -0.80
C GLY A 138 3.43 11.13 -2.31
N GLN A 139 2.39 11.79 -2.85
CA GLN A 139 2.30 12.11 -4.27
C GLN A 139 3.37 13.12 -4.71
N GLY A 140 3.54 14.22 -4.00
CA GLY A 140 4.58 15.21 -4.33
C GLY A 140 5.99 14.68 -4.14
N GLN A 141 6.20 13.85 -3.10
CA GLN A 141 7.48 13.18 -2.85
C GLN A 141 7.82 12.19 -3.97
N TYR A 142 6.83 11.43 -4.47
CA TYR A 142 6.96 10.56 -5.63
C TYR A 142 7.29 11.37 -6.89
N LEU A 143 6.56 12.46 -7.16
CA LEU A 143 6.81 13.33 -8.31
C LEU A 143 8.21 13.94 -8.28
N MET A 144 8.70 14.39 -7.13
CA MET A 144 10.08 14.89 -7.02
C MET A 144 11.10 13.78 -7.30
N GLY A 145 10.81 12.55 -6.90
CA GLY A 145 11.62 11.38 -7.24
C GLY A 145 11.63 11.08 -8.73
N THR A 146 10.47 11.16 -9.42
CA THR A 146 10.39 10.97 -10.88
C THR A 146 11.13 12.06 -11.65
N ILE A 147 10.97 13.32 -11.24
CA ILE A 147 11.64 14.48 -11.85
C ILE A 147 13.17 14.34 -11.77
N VAL A 148 13.70 14.06 -10.57
CA VAL A 148 15.14 13.91 -10.39
C VAL A 148 15.64 12.60 -11.03
N GLY A 149 14.86 11.54 -10.96
CA GLY A 149 15.18 10.26 -11.59
C GLY A 149 15.35 10.38 -13.11
N VAL A 150 14.41 11.06 -13.80
CA VAL A 150 14.52 11.27 -15.24
C VAL A 150 15.67 12.22 -15.61
N TYR A 151 15.89 13.27 -14.80
CA TYR A 151 16.99 14.22 -15.03
C TYR A 151 18.36 13.54 -14.95
N ILE A 152 18.60 12.77 -13.89
CA ILE A 152 19.87 12.04 -13.74
C ILE A 152 19.97 10.92 -14.78
N GLY A 153 18.89 10.16 -15.00
CA GLY A 153 18.87 9.06 -15.95
C GLY A 153 19.09 9.47 -17.41
N SER A 154 18.78 10.72 -17.78
CA SER A 154 18.98 11.22 -19.16
C SER A 154 20.35 11.88 -19.39
N ARG A 155 21.09 12.28 -18.32
CA ARG A 155 22.28 13.15 -18.48
C ARG A 155 23.62 12.41 -18.49
N PHE A 156 23.78 11.32 -17.75
CA PHE A 156 25.07 10.65 -17.55
C PHE A 156 25.25 9.45 -18.48
N THR A 157 25.25 9.69 -19.81
CA THR A 157 25.30 8.65 -20.84
C THR A 157 26.58 7.82 -20.84
N ASP A 158 27.70 8.38 -20.35
CA ASP A 158 29.01 7.72 -20.36
C ASP A 158 29.29 6.93 -19.07
N MET A 159 28.38 6.95 -18.10
CA MET A 159 28.55 6.21 -16.84
C MET A 159 28.31 4.72 -17.06
N ALA A 160 29.03 3.87 -16.32
CA ALA A 160 28.75 2.44 -16.34
C ALA A 160 27.34 2.14 -15.80
N HIS A 161 26.69 1.11 -16.32
CA HIS A 161 25.27 0.76 -16.06
C HIS A 161 24.91 0.73 -14.56
N LEU A 162 25.59 -0.11 -13.76
CA LEU A 162 25.25 -0.26 -12.33
C LEU A 162 25.46 1.02 -11.51
N PRO A 163 26.61 1.74 -11.61
CA PRO A 163 26.76 3.04 -10.97
C PRO A 163 25.70 4.06 -11.38
N HIS A 164 25.31 4.12 -12.67
CA HIS A 164 24.30 5.06 -13.14
C HIS A 164 22.93 4.79 -12.51
N VAL A 165 22.48 3.53 -12.55
CA VAL A 165 21.21 3.12 -11.92
C VAL A 165 21.21 3.45 -10.42
N LEU A 166 22.26 3.08 -9.69
CA LEU A 166 22.36 3.34 -8.25
C LEU A 166 22.38 4.84 -7.95
N PHE A 167 23.10 5.63 -8.74
CA PHE A 167 23.17 7.08 -8.59
C PHE A 167 21.81 7.72 -8.83
N ALA A 168 21.14 7.37 -9.93
CA ALA A 168 19.81 7.90 -10.26
C ALA A 168 18.76 7.53 -9.19
N LEU A 169 18.73 6.28 -8.72
CA LEU A 169 17.82 5.85 -7.66
C LEU A 169 18.10 6.55 -6.33
N THR A 170 19.37 6.71 -5.98
CA THR A 170 19.77 7.42 -4.74
C THR A 170 19.35 8.88 -4.79
N CYS A 171 19.62 9.57 -5.91
CA CYS A 171 19.21 10.97 -6.09
C CYS A 171 17.67 11.11 -6.06
N ALA A 172 16.93 10.22 -6.70
CA ALA A 172 15.47 10.20 -6.66
C ALA A 172 14.92 10.00 -5.23
N ALA A 173 15.50 9.05 -4.49
CA ALA A 173 15.13 8.80 -3.09
C ALA A 173 15.43 10.02 -2.20
N LEU A 174 16.61 10.64 -2.36
CA LEU A 174 16.99 11.85 -1.62
C LEU A 174 16.11 13.05 -1.98
N ALA A 175 15.72 13.22 -3.24
CA ALA A 175 14.80 14.28 -3.65
C ALA A 175 13.45 14.14 -2.94
N GLY A 176 12.88 12.93 -2.90
CA GLY A 176 11.68 12.66 -2.13
C GLY A 176 11.88 12.88 -0.63
N ALA A 177 13.02 12.46 -0.07
CA ALA A 177 13.34 12.66 1.34
C ALA A 177 13.42 14.14 1.72
N LEU A 178 14.12 14.95 0.93
CA LEU A 178 14.22 16.40 1.13
C LEU A 178 12.85 17.07 1.02
N TRP A 179 12.05 16.66 0.03
CA TRP A 179 10.68 17.17 -0.13
C TRP A 179 9.79 16.84 1.06
N GLY A 180 9.85 15.62 1.56
CA GLY A 180 9.15 15.20 2.77
C GLY A 180 9.65 15.92 4.03
N ALA A 181 10.95 16.13 4.14
CA ALA A 181 11.57 16.83 5.28
C ALA A 181 11.06 18.26 5.45
N ILE A 182 10.68 18.96 4.36
CA ILE A 182 10.08 20.29 4.44
C ILE A 182 8.84 20.29 5.34
N ALA A 183 7.91 19.35 5.13
CA ALA A 183 6.71 19.24 5.95
C ALA A 183 7.04 18.88 7.40
N GLY A 184 7.99 17.96 7.61
CA GLY A 184 8.49 17.60 8.94
C GLY A 184 9.13 18.78 9.68
N PHE A 185 9.91 19.58 8.97
CA PHE A 185 10.56 20.78 9.51
C PHE A 185 9.53 21.85 9.92
N LEU A 186 8.57 22.14 9.05
CA LEU A 186 7.50 23.10 9.34
C LEU A 186 6.65 22.65 10.54
N LYS A 187 6.38 21.34 10.65
CA LYS A 187 5.69 20.77 11.82
C LYS A 187 6.51 20.95 13.09
N ALA A 188 7.80 20.68 13.03
CA ALA A 188 8.69 20.69 14.19
C ALA A 188 9.00 22.09 14.71
N THR A 189 9.09 23.11 13.83
CA THR A 189 9.53 24.46 14.16
C THR A 189 8.37 25.43 14.42
N VAL A 190 7.40 25.46 13.52
CA VAL A 190 6.28 26.41 13.57
C VAL A 190 4.95 25.78 13.94
N GLY A 191 4.92 24.46 14.18
CA GLY A 191 3.71 23.73 14.53
C GLY A 191 2.69 23.62 13.40
N ALA A 192 3.10 23.81 12.14
CA ALA A 192 2.22 23.74 10.98
C ALA A 192 1.48 22.40 10.91
N HIS A 193 0.22 22.42 10.46
CA HIS A 193 -0.56 21.19 10.32
C HIS A 193 -0.02 20.37 9.13
N GLU A 194 0.49 19.17 9.44
CA GLU A 194 1.17 18.30 8.46
C GLU A 194 0.33 17.95 7.24
N VAL A 195 -0.98 17.75 7.42
CA VAL A 195 -1.92 17.44 6.33
C VAL A 195 -2.00 18.59 5.33
N ILE A 196 -2.18 19.83 5.83
CA ILE A 196 -2.28 21.01 4.97
C ILE A 196 -0.95 21.24 4.23
N THR A 197 0.17 21.18 4.95
CA THR A 197 1.49 21.39 4.37
C THR A 197 1.80 20.35 3.28
N THR A 198 1.50 19.08 3.53
CA THR A 198 1.79 18.01 2.58
C THR A 198 0.90 18.06 1.35
N ILE A 199 -0.38 18.45 1.48
CA ILE A 199 -1.27 18.68 0.34
C ILE A 199 -0.77 19.86 -0.51
N MET A 200 -0.35 20.96 0.10
CA MET A 200 0.18 22.11 -0.64
C MET A 200 1.47 21.73 -1.38
N LEU A 201 2.36 20.98 -0.74
CA LEU A 201 3.58 20.48 -1.38
C LEU A 201 3.29 19.55 -2.57
N ASN A 202 2.20 18.78 -2.58
CA ASN A 202 1.81 18.01 -3.75
C ASN A 202 1.50 18.92 -4.96
N TRP A 203 0.73 19.99 -4.74
CA TRP A 203 0.42 20.96 -5.79
C TRP A 203 1.67 21.70 -6.28
N ILE A 204 2.56 22.08 -5.39
CA ILE A 204 3.83 22.70 -5.77
C ILE A 204 4.67 21.74 -6.61
N ALA A 205 4.81 20.47 -6.23
CA ALA A 205 5.54 19.47 -6.99
C ALA A 205 4.95 19.26 -8.39
N LEU A 206 3.59 19.19 -8.47
CA LEU A 206 2.88 19.06 -9.74
C LEU A 206 3.17 20.24 -10.68
N TRP A 207 3.09 21.46 -10.16
CA TRP A 207 3.36 22.64 -11.00
C TRP A 207 4.84 22.80 -11.34
N ILE A 208 5.76 22.42 -10.47
CA ILE A 208 7.20 22.34 -10.79
C ILE A 208 7.42 21.37 -11.95
N GLY A 209 6.88 20.14 -11.89
CA GLY A 209 7.01 19.16 -12.97
C GLY A 209 6.38 19.66 -14.29
N SER A 210 5.18 20.24 -14.20
CA SER A 210 4.50 20.80 -15.37
C SER A 210 5.27 21.94 -16.03
N TYR A 211 5.93 22.80 -15.23
CA TYR A 211 6.81 23.87 -15.73
C TYR A 211 8.09 23.30 -16.35
N LEU A 212 8.75 22.37 -15.69
CA LEU A 212 10.04 21.84 -16.15
C LEU A 212 9.95 21.12 -17.49
N PHE A 213 8.87 20.34 -17.72
CA PHE A 213 8.66 19.54 -18.93
C PHE A 213 7.65 20.15 -19.91
N GLY A 214 7.05 21.28 -19.53
CA GLY A 214 6.13 22.03 -20.39
C GLY A 214 6.78 22.55 -21.67
N ARG A 215 5.98 23.15 -22.56
CA ARG A 215 6.51 23.81 -23.76
C ARG A 215 7.48 24.92 -23.36
N ASP A 216 8.66 24.91 -24.00
CA ASP A 216 9.76 25.82 -23.69
C ASP A 216 10.30 25.71 -22.25
N GLY A 217 9.93 24.64 -21.54
CA GLY A 217 10.44 24.35 -20.21
C GLY A 217 11.91 23.94 -20.22
N PRO A 218 12.64 24.18 -19.10
CA PRO A 218 14.10 23.98 -19.05
C PRO A 218 14.54 22.53 -19.19
N LEU A 219 13.66 21.57 -18.97
CA LEU A 219 13.93 20.12 -19.09
C LEU A 219 13.05 19.46 -20.17
N GLN A 220 12.46 20.25 -21.05
CA GLN A 220 11.75 19.74 -22.22
C GLN A 220 12.72 19.03 -23.15
N ASN A 221 12.22 18.01 -23.85
CA ASN A 221 12.98 17.23 -24.83
C ASN A 221 13.69 18.12 -25.84
N HIS A 222 14.98 17.89 -26.02
CA HIS A 222 15.83 18.72 -26.89
C HIS A 222 15.57 18.43 -28.37
N PHE A 223 15.16 17.21 -28.72
CA PHE A 223 14.97 16.76 -30.11
C PHE A 223 13.55 16.99 -30.62
N ASN A 224 12.55 16.97 -29.73
CA ASN A 224 11.15 17.12 -30.10
C ASN A 224 10.43 18.14 -29.21
N LYS A 225 10.48 19.42 -29.59
CA LYS A 225 9.81 20.50 -28.88
C LYS A 225 8.29 20.59 -29.11
N ALA A 226 7.73 19.76 -30.00
CA ALA A 226 6.29 19.76 -30.25
C ALA A 226 5.50 19.12 -29.11
N VAL A 227 6.11 18.22 -28.35
CA VAL A 227 5.48 17.48 -27.26
C VAL A 227 6.08 17.89 -25.91
N PRO A 228 5.25 18.16 -24.87
CA PRO A 228 5.72 18.54 -23.54
C PRO A 228 6.15 17.30 -22.73
N ILE A 229 7.32 16.74 -23.07
CA ILE A 229 7.93 15.57 -22.44
C ILE A 229 9.41 15.84 -22.11
N SER A 230 10.00 15.06 -21.23
CA SER A 230 11.44 15.06 -20.96
C SER A 230 12.26 14.41 -22.08
N ASP A 231 13.58 14.52 -22.01
CA ASP A 231 14.46 13.59 -22.73
C ASP A 231 14.24 12.16 -22.24
N ASP A 232 14.48 11.17 -23.11
CA ASP A 232 14.48 9.76 -22.72
C ASP A 232 15.69 9.48 -21.84
N ILE A 233 15.52 8.57 -20.87
CA ILE A 233 16.67 8.12 -20.08
C ILE A 233 17.66 7.32 -20.94
N ALA A 234 18.93 7.38 -20.60
CA ALA A 234 19.96 6.63 -21.28
C ALA A 234 19.81 5.12 -21.07
N GLU A 235 20.22 4.32 -22.04
CA GLU A 235 20.13 2.84 -21.97
C GLU A 235 20.83 2.26 -20.74
N ASN A 236 21.95 2.88 -20.33
CA ASN A 236 22.71 2.52 -19.13
C ASN A 236 22.05 2.97 -17.82
N ALA A 237 20.94 3.71 -17.86
CA ALA A 237 20.16 4.08 -16.67
C ALA A 237 18.94 3.16 -16.45
N LYS A 238 18.56 2.33 -17.44
CA LYS A 238 17.39 1.45 -17.36
C LYS A 238 17.61 0.35 -16.35
N LEU A 239 16.59 0.05 -15.55
CA LEU A 239 16.63 -1.09 -14.63
C LEU A 239 16.67 -2.41 -15.42
N PRO A 240 17.52 -3.38 -15.02
CA PRO A 240 17.55 -4.69 -15.65
C PRO A 240 16.19 -5.38 -15.57
N THR A 241 15.74 -5.92 -16.68
CA THR A 241 14.50 -6.69 -16.78
C THR A 241 14.72 -8.13 -16.33
N LEU A 242 13.75 -8.68 -15.60
CA LEU A 242 13.77 -10.07 -15.14
C LEU A 242 13.21 -10.99 -16.22
N TRP A 243 12.06 -10.65 -16.77
CA TRP A 243 11.47 -11.31 -17.92
C TRP A 243 10.54 -10.36 -18.67
N GLY A 244 10.17 -10.77 -19.88
CA GLY A 244 9.36 -9.99 -20.80
C GLY A 244 10.22 -9.22 -21.82
N ASN A 245 9.56 -8.54 -22.72
CA ASN A 245 10.24 -7.71 -23.70
C ASN A 245 10.59 -6.35 -23.09
N PRO A 246 11.88 -5.96 -23.02
CA PRO A 246 12.30 -4.66 -22.47
C PRO A 246 11.61 -3.44 -23.09
N HIS A 247 11.12 -3.59 -24.34
CA HIS A 247 10.40 -2.53 -25.05
C HIS A 247 8.90 -2.48 -24.75
N LEU A 248 8.35 -3.48 -24.04
CA LEU A 248 6.92 -3.67 -23.80
C LEU A 248 6.59 -3.74 -22.29
N GLN A 249 7.16 -2.89 -21.45
CA GLN A 249 6.87 -2.88 -20.01
C GLN A 249 7.14 -4.24 -19.35
N ALA A 250 8.40 -4.64 -19.33
CA ALA A 250 8.85 -5.86 -18.67
C ALA A 250 8.99 -5.70 -17.15
N LEU A 251 8.82 -6.79 -16.41
CA LEU A 251 9.12 -6.80 -14.98
C LEU A 251 10.63 -6.64 -14.76
N HIS A 252 11.01 -5.66 -13.96
CA HIS A 252 12.39 -5.28 -13.71
C HIS A 252 12.79 -5.54 -12.24
N VAL A 253 14.10 -5.45 -11.97
CA VAL A 253 14.70 -5.70 -10.64
C VAL A 253 14.12 -4.80 -9.53
N GLY A 254 13.44 -3.72 -9.88
CA GLY A 254 12.76 -2.82 -8.92
C GLY A 254 11.83 -3.51 -7.94
N ILE A 255 11.22 -4.67 -8.31
CA ILE A 255 10.39 -5.45 -7.38
C ILE A 255 11.21 -5.94 -6.18
N PHE A 256 12.46 -6.36 -6.37
CA PHE A 256 13.31 -6.77 -5.27
C PHE A 256 13.73 -5.59 -4.39
N ILE A 257 13.88 -4.38 -4.98
CA ILE A 257 14.12 -3.16 -4.22
C ILE A 257 12.91 -2.84 -3.35
N ALA A 258 11.69 -2.98 -3.88
CA ALA A 258 10.46 -2.80 -3.11
C ALA A 258 10.31 -3.82 -1.98
N VAL A 259 10.62 -5.10 -2.23
CA VAL A 259 10.67 -6.14 -1.19
C VAL A 259 11.75 -5.82 -0.15
N GLY A 260 12.92 -5.38 -0.59
CA GLY A 260 13.98 -4.85 0.28
C GLY A 260 13.48 -3.69 1.14
N GLY A 261 12.66 -2.81 0.57
CA GLY A 261 11.97 -1.72 1.29
C GLY A 261 11.05 -2.24 2.41
N LEU A 262 10.26 -3.31 2.17
CA LEU A 262 9.45 -3.95 3.21
C LEU A 262 10.31 -4.47 4.38
N ILE A 263 11.43 -5.12 4.05
CA ILE A 263 12.38 -5.64 5.05
C ILE A 263 13.03 -4.47 5.81
N ALA A 264 13.50 -3.46 5.11
CA ALA A 264 14.12 -2.27 5.71
C ALA A 264 13.13 -1.55 6.65
N PHE A 265 11.89 -1.35 6.22
CA PHE A 265 10.83 -0.77 7.05
C PHE A 265 10.62 -1.59 8.34
N TYR A 266 10.52 -2.92 8.22
CA TYR A 266 10.36 -3.79 9.38
C TYR A 266 11.55 -3.69 10.34
N LEU A 267 12.78 -3.73 9.80
CA LEU A 267 14.00 -3.65 10.60
C LEU A 267 14.14 -2.27 11.27
N ILE A 268 13.94 -1.18 10.53
CA ILE A 268 14.03 0.18 11.08
C ILE A 268 13.05 0.34 12.23
N LEU A 269 11.77 0.00 12.04
CA LEU A 269 10.75 0.21 13.06
C LEU A 269 10.88 -0.72 14.28
N ASN A 270 11.29 -1.97 14.08
CA ASN A 270 11.21 -2.96 15.15
C ASN A 270 12.57 -3.34 15.77
N ARG A 271 13.68 -2.98 15.11
CA ARG A 271 15.01 -3.43 15.51
C ARG A 271 16.01 -2.28 15.75
N THR A 272 15.58 -1.01 15.57
CA THR A 272 16.49 0.14 15.78
C THR A 272 15.98 1.09 16.86
N THR A 273 16.89 1.88 17.43
CA THR A 273 16.57 2.96 18.38
C THR A 273 15.70 4.04 17.74
N LEU A 274 15.97 4.39 16.47
CA LEU A 274 15.14 5.31 15.70
C LEU A 274 13.68 4.84 15.61
N GLY A 275 13.47 3.56 15.32
CA GLY A 275 12.10 3.00 15.27
C GLY A 275 11.41 3.00 16.62
N TYR A 276 12.16 2.83 17.70
CA TYR A 276 11.62 2.99 19.06
C TYR A 276 11.19 4.44 19.29
N GLU A 277 12.06 5.42 19.02
CA GLU A 277 11.79 6.84 19.20
C GLU A 277 10.57 7.29 18.37
N VAL A 278 10.52 6.92 17.09
CA VAL A 278 9.42 7.22 16.17
C VAL A 278 8.08 6.71 16.73
N ARG A 279 8.04 5.47 17.22
CA ARG A 279 6.81 4.91 17.82
C ARG A 279 6.47 5.55 19.14
N ALA A 280 7.44 5.87 19.98
CA ALA A 280 7.22 6.56 21.26
C ALA A 280 6.60 7.94 21.03
N VAL A 281 7.16 8.73 20.08
CA VAL A 281 6.60 10.02 19.67
C VAL A 281 5.19 9.86 19.10
N GLY A 282 4.95 8.82 18.29
CA GLY A 282 3.64 8.54 17.71
C GLY A 282 2.56 8.18 18.73
N PHE A 283 2.94 7.56 19.85
CA PHE A 283 2.00 7.27 20.93
C PHE A 283 1.66 8.50 21.76
N ASN A 284 2.67 9.24 22.21
CA ASN A 284 2.49 10.45 23.00
C ASN A 284 3.75 11.31 22.93
N PRO A 285 3.73 12.42 22.17
CA PRO A 285 4.88 13.32 22.02
C PRO A 285 5.37 13.93 23.35
N GLU A 286 4.44 14.25 24.27
CA GLU A 286 4.80 14.82 25.57
C GLU A 286 5.51 13.79 26.45
N ALA A 287 4.99 12.57 26.55
CA ALA A 287 5.64 11.50 27.30
C ALA A 287 7.02 11.16 26.71
N ALA A 288 7.15 11.13 25.38
CA ALA A 288 8.42 10.92 24.69
C ALA A 288 9.45 12.00 25.05
N ARG A 289 9.01 13.27 25.12
CA ARG A 289 9.87 14.39 25.55
C ARG A 289 10.36 14.23 26.98
N TYR A 290 9.49 13.83 27.92
CA TYR A 290 9.91 13.51 29.29
C TYR A 290 10.92 12.36 29.37
N GLY A 291 10.83 11.39 28.46
CA GLY A 291 11.81 10.32 28.30
C GLY A 291 13.10 10.72 27.59
N GLY A 292 13.31 12.02 27.30
CA GLY A 292 14.52 12.54 26.66
C GLY A 292 14.57 12.38 25.13
N ILE A 293 13.44 12.00 24.48
CA ILE A 293 13.34 11.83 23.04
C ILE A 293 13.05 13.18 22.39
N SER A 294 13.84 13.57 21.39
CA SER A 294 13.63 14.80 20.61
C SER A 294 12.46 14.63 19.64
N VAL A 295 11.29 15.17 20.00
CA VAL A 295 10.09 15.11 19.15
C VAL A 295 10.29 15.82 17.82
N ALA A 296 10.93 17.00 17.81
CA ALA A 296 11.21 17.76 16.60
C ALA A 296 12.08 16.98 15.60
N ARG A 297 13.17 16.37 16.08
CA ARG A 297 14.04 15.53 15.25
C ARG A 297 13.28 14.34 14.66
N ASN A 298 12.43 13.68 15.45
CA ASN A 298 11.67 12.53 15.00
C ASN A 298 10.59 12.90 13.98
N PHE A 299 9.95 14.07 14.08
CA PHE A 299 9.03 14.56 13.05
C PHE A 299 9.74 14.79 11.71
N ILE A 300 10.91 15.45 11.72
CA ILE A 300 11.70 15.69 10.50
C ILE A 300 12.17 14.36 9.88
N LEU A 301 12.75 13.48 10.69
CA LEU A 301 13.27 12.20 10.21
C LEU A 301 12.16 11.27 9.71
N ALA A 302 11.01 11.23 10.38
CA ALA A 302 9.89 10.40 9.95
C ALA A 302 9.36 10.85 8.59
N MET A 303 9.23 12.16 8.35
CA MET A 303 8.79 12.70 7.07
C MET A 303 9.87 12.57 5.99
N ALA A 304 11.15 12.70 6.33
CA ALA A 304 12.26 12.47 5.41
C ALA A 304 12.34 11.00 4.95
N ILE A 305 12.26 10.04 5.88
CA ILE A 305 12.27 8.61 5.55
C ILE A 305 11.01 8.23 4.76
N SER A 306 9.86 8.79 5.13
CA SER A 306 8.63 8.66 4.35
C SER A 306 8.86 9.14 2.91
N GLY A 307 9.41 10.32 2.74
CA GLY A 307 9.75 10.89 1.43
C GLY A 307 10.78 10.07 0.66
N LEU A 308 11.74 9.46 1.36
CA LEU A 308 12.75 8.57 0.74
C LEU A 308 12.10 7.37 0.06
N PHE A 309 11.15 6.69 0.73
CA PHE A 309 10.42 5.59 0.12
C PHE A 309 9.59 6.05 -1.09
N ALA A 310 8.89 7.18 -1.00
CA ALA A 310 8.09 7.70 -2.10
C ALA A 310 8.93 8.16 -3.28
N GLY A 311 10.06 8.85 -3.04
CA GLY A 311 11.00 9.26 -4.08
C GLY A 311 11.67 8.08 -4.76
N LEU A 312 12.01 7.03 -4.00
CA LEU A 312 12.54 5.79 -4.54
C LEU A 312 11.50 5.10 -5.46
N ALA A 313 10.21 5.12 -5.10
CA ALA A 313 9.14 4.63 -5.96
C ALA A 313 9.12 5.37 -7.31
N GLY A 314 9.21 6.70 -7.29
CA GLY A 314 9.27 7.53 -8.49
C GLY A 314 10.51 7.23 -9.36
N GLY A 315 11.67 7.06 -8.73
CA GLY A 315 12.90 6.67 -9.44
C GLY A 315 12.77 5.31 -10.11
N ILE A 316 12.22 4.31 -9.41
CA ILE A 316 12.00 2.96 -9.97
C ILE A 316 11.04 3.00 -11.14
N ASP A 317 9.97 3.79 -11.08
CA ASP A 317 9.02 3.89 -12.17
C ASP A 317 9.64 4.49 -13.44
N ILE A 318 10.44 5.56 -13.28
CA ILE A 318 11.12 6.18 -14.42
C ILE A 318 12.17 5.25 -15.02
N LEU A 319 13.03 4.65 -14.20
CA LEU A 319 14.12 3.83 -14.68
C LEU A 319 13.69 2.43 -15.10
N GLY A 320 12.50 1.97 -14.66
CA GLY A 320 12.01 0.61 -14.89
C GLY A 320 11.11 0.45 -16.10
N TRP A 321 10.23 1.42 -16.38
CA TRP A 321 9.24 1.24 -17.45
C TRP A 321 8.73 2.51 -18.14
N GLN A 322 8.75 3.67 -17.48
CA GLN A 322 8.28 4.91 -18.11
C GLN A 322 9.33 5.47 -19.08
N PHE A 323 10.59 5.43 -18.72
CA PHE A 323 11.77 5.87 -19.46
C PHE A 323 11.79 7.35 -19.84
N ARG A 324 10.72 8.09 -19.62
CA ARG A 324 10.54 9.52 -19.84
C ARG A 324 9.39 10.03 -19.00
N LEU A 325 9.29 11.34 -18.80
CA LEU A 325 8.24 11.97 -18.03
C LEU A 325 7.58 13.07 -18.84
N GLY A 326 6.29 12.97 -19.06
CA GLY A 326 5.49 14.01 -19.70
C GLY A 326 4.67 14.83 -18.70
N VAL A 327 4.21 16.00 -19.15
CA VAL A 327 3.32 16.84 -18.33
C VAL A 327 2.03 16.10 -17.98
N LEU A 328 1.49 15.29 -18.90
CA LEU A 328 0.31 14.47 -18.62
C LEU A 328 0.58 13.42 -17.54
N ASP A 329 1.76 12.78 -17.57
CA ASP A 329 2.13 11.78 -16.57
C ASP A 329 2.22 12.41 -15.18
N VAL A 330 2.78 13.64 -15.07
CA VAL A 330 2.83 14.42 -13.83
C VAL A 330 1.42 14.74 -13.30
N GLN A 331 0.50 15.12 -14.20
CA GLN A 331 -0.86 15.57 -13.81
C GLN A 331 -1.81 14.43 -13.49
N VAL A 332 -1.68 13.29 -14.14
CA VAL A 332 -2.62 12.16 -14.01
C VAL A 332 -2.15 11.12 -12.99
N SER A 333 -0.87 11.10 -12.66
CA SER A 333 -0.34 10.15 -11.68
C SER A 333 -1.02 10.27 -10.31
N ASN A 334 -1.49 9.14 -9.78
CA ASN A 334 -2.15 9.04 -8.47
C ASN A 334 -1.48 8.02 -7.55
N ILE A 335 -0.29 7.53 -7.90
CA ILE A 335 0.39 6.43 -7.21
C ILE A 335 0.63 6.75 -5.74
N GLY A 336 1.05 7.99 -5.43
CA GLY A 336 1.25 8.42 -4.05
C GLY A 336 -0.05 8.48 -3.23
N PHE A 337 -1.18 8.85 -3.84
CA PHE A 337 -2.48 8.84 -3.16
C PHE A 337 -2.99 7.41 -2.94
N ILE A 338 -2.80 6.51 -3.90
CA ILE A 338 -3.14 5.09 -3.74
C ILE A 338 -2.29 4.47 -2.63
N GLY A 339 -1.04 4.92 -2.45
CA GLY A 339 -0.18 4.54 -1.33
C GLY A 339 -0.82 4.77 0.04
N ILE A 340 -1.70 5.79 0.19
CA ILE A 340 -2.46 6.02 1.44
C ILE A 340 -3.44 4.85 1.68
N ALA A 341 -4.17 4.45 0.64
CA ALA A 341 -5.09 3.31 0.71
C ALA A 341 -4.34 2.00 1.06
N VAL A 342 -3.19 1.80 0.43
CA VAL A 342 -2.31 0.65 0.67
C VAL A 342 -1.82 0.62 2.12
N ALA A 343 -1.35 1.76 2.65
CA ALA A 343 -0.88 1.86 4.03
C ALA A 343 -1.99 1.58 5.05
N LEU A 344 -3.16 2.19 4.85
CA LEU A 344 -4.31 2.05 5.74
C LEU A 344 -4.86 0.62 5.72
N LEU A 345 -5.09 0.04 4.55
CA LEU A 345 -5.53 -1.35 4.41
C LEU A 345 -4.51 -2.31 5.00
N GLY A 346 -3.20 -2.05 4.78
CA GLY A 346 -2.09 -2.79 5.35
C GLY A 346 -1.84 -2.55 6.84
N ARG A 347 -2.65 -1.68 7.50
CA ARG A 347 -2.53 -1.31 8.93
C ARG A 347 -1.13 -0.86 9.32
N ASN A 348 -0.46 -0.18 8.42
CA ASN A 348 0.89 0.35 8.62
C ASN A 348 1.90 -0.73 9.08
N THR A 349 1.77 -1.96 8.55
CA THR A 349 2.69 -3.08 8.78
C THR A 349 3.37 -3.48 7.48
N ALA A 350 4.62 -3.97 7.54
CA ALA A 350 5.36 -4.35 6.33
C ALA A 350 4.60 -5.39 5.49
N VAL A 351 4.18 -6.50 6.10
CA VAL A 351 3.45 -7.57 5.41
C VAL A 351 2.10 -7.08 4.90
N GLY A 352 1.36 -6.32 5.72
CA GLY A 352 0.06 -5.78 5.34
C GLY A 352 0.16 -4.83 4.14
N VAL A 353 1.16 -3.93 4.12
CA VAL A 353 1.42 -3.02 3.00
C VAL A 353 1.76 -3.80 1.73
N GLY A 354 2.59 -4.85 1.82
CA GLY A 354 2.91 -5.70 0.67
C GLY A 354 1.67 -6.39 0.07
N LEU A 355 0.82 -6.98 0.92
CA LEU A 355 -0.42 -7.64 0.48
C LEU A 355 -1.46 -6.63 -0.05
N ALA A 356 -1.60 -5.49 0.59
CA ALA A 356 -2.49 -4.42 0.13
C ALA A 356 -2.03 -3.85 -1.21
N ALA A 357 -0.72 -3.64 -1.40
CA ALA A 357 -0.15 -3.18 -2.66
C ALA A 357 -0.40 -4.18 -3.80
N LEU A 358 -0.28 -5.49 -3.53
CA LEU A 358 -0.59 -6.53 -4.51
C LEU A 358 -2.08 -6.53 -4.89
N LEU A 359 -2.97 -6.36 -3.92
CA LEU A 359 -4.41 -6.27 -4.16
C LEU A 359 -4.75 -5.05 -5.01
N PHE A 360 -4.23 -3.86 -4.67
CA PHE A 360 -4.48 -2.66 -5.47
C PHE A 360 -3.79 -2.70 -6.83
N GLY A 361 -2.58 -3.24 -6.93
CA GLY A 361 -1.89 -3.46 -8.20
C GLY A 361 -2.68 -4.39 -9.12
N GLY A 362 -3.19 -5.52 -8.59
CA GLY A 362 -4.06 -6.43 -9.31
C GLY A 362 -5.38 -5.79 -9.73
N LEU A 363 -5.99 -4.96 -8.87
CA LEU A 363 -7.22 -4.24 -9.20
C LEU A 363 -6.98 -3.23 -10.33
N LEU A 364 -5.92 -2.42 -10.24
CA LEU A 364 -5.58 -1.42 -11.27
C LEU A 364 -5.27 -2.07 -12.63
N THR A 365 -4.49 -3.15 -12.62
CA THR A 365 -4.15 -3.88 -13.85
C THR A 365 -5.36 -4.61 -14.42
N GLY A 366 -6.13 -5.30 -13.55
CA GLY A 366 -7.30 -6.07 -13.96
C GLY A 366 -8.44 -5.22 -14.51
N THR A 367 -8.53 -3.94 -14.09
CA THR A 367 -9.52 -3.00 -14.60
C THR A 367 -8.99 -2.11 -15.73
N SER A 368 -7.74 -2.30 -16.15
CA SER A 368 -7.18 -1.54 -17.27
C SER A 368 -7.89 -1.90 -18.57
N THR A 369 -7.97 -0.92 -19.49
CA THR A 369 -8.60 -1.10 -20.82
C THR A 369 -7.95 -2.19 -21.68
N ARG A 370 -6.72 -2.61 -21.33
CA ARG A 370 -6.00 -3.69 -22.03
C ARG A 370 -6.39 -5.08 -21.53
N SER A 371 -6.90 -5.18 -20.31
CA SER A 371 -7.11 -6.46 -19.61
C SER A 371 -8.56 -6.88 -19.56
N LEU A 372 -9.50 -5.97 -19.72
CA LEU A 372 -10.93 -6.25 -19.71
C LEU A 372 -11.50 -6.43 -21.12
N ASP A 373 -12.27 -7.51 -21.27
CA ASP A 373 -13.06 -7.72 -22.48
C ASP A 373 -14.19 -6.66 -22.54
N PRO A 374 -14.26 -5.82 -23.59
CA PRO A 374 -15.30 -4.82 -23.77
C PRO A 374 -16.72 -5.38 -23.78
N GLU A 375 -16.89 -6.65 -24.19
CA GLU A 375 -18.19 -7.34 -24.19
C GLU A 375 -18.68 -7.67 -22.77
N VAL A 376 -17.76 -7.86 -21.82
CA VAL A 376 -18.09 -8.17 -20.44
C VAL A 376 -18.34 -6.91 -19.63
N PHE A 377 -17.53 -5.87 -19.85
CA PHE A 377 -17.68 -4.61 -19.13
C PHE A 377 -17.05 -3.43 -19.92
N PRO A 378 -17.80 -2.33 -20.13
CA PRO A 378 -17.30 -1.19 -20.90
C PRO A 378 -16.03 -0.61 -20.27
N PRO A 379 -14.96 -0.36 -21.06
CA PRO A 379 -13.67 0.12 -20.55
C PRO A 379 -13.76 1.42 -19.74
N GLN A 380 -14.67 2.33 -20.12
CA GLN A 380 -14.89 3.58 -19.38
C GLN A 380 -15.44 3.38 -17.97
N LEU A 381 -16.27 2.34 -17.77
CA LEU A 381 -16.81 2.00 -16.45
C LEU A 381 -15.80 1.21 -15.62
N ALA A 382 -14.89 0.47 -16.24
CA ALA A 382 -13.91 -0.36 -15.56
C ALA A 382 -12.93 0.46 -14.71
N GLY A 383 -12.36 1.52 -15.27
CA GLY A 383 -11.49 2.44 -14.53
C GLY A 383 -12.22 3.11 -13.35
N ASN A 384 -13.46 3.54 -13.57
CA ASN A 384 -14.30 4.14 -12.53
C ASN A 384 -14.65 3.12 -11.42
N LEU A 385 -14.88 1.85 -11.77
CA LEU A 385 -15.12 0.79 -10.80
C LEU A 385 -13.90 0.57 -9.88
N ALA A 386 -12.69 0.57 -10.45
CA ALA A 386 -11.46 0.48 -9.66
C ALA A 386 -11.31 1.62 -8.66
N LEU A 387 -11.48 2.86 -9.13
CA LEU A 387 -11.42 4.05 -8.29
C LEU A 387 -12.50 4.02 -7.19
N MET A 388 -13.69 3.57 -7.51
CA MET A 388 -14.77 3.42 -6.55
C MET A 388 -14.48 2.34 -5.50
N ILE A 389 -13.96 1.17 -5.88
CA ILE A 389 -13.56 0.14 -4.92
C ILE A 389 -12.43 0.66 -4.02
N GLN A 390 -11.46 1.39 -4.57
CA GLN A 390 -10.40 2.03 -3.79
C GLN A 390 -10.97 3.04 -2.77
N ALA A 391 -11.90 3.90 -3.19
CA ALA A 391 -12.55 4.87 -2.31
C ALA A 391 -13.36 4.18 -1.21
N LEU A 392 -14.08 3.10 -1.53
CA LEU A 392 -14.82 2.31 -0.56
C LEU A 392 -13.88 1.61 0.44
N VAL A 393 -12.75 1.08 -0.02
CA VAL A 393 -11.73 0.51 0.88
C VAL A 393 -11.23 1.58 1.85
N LEU A 394 -10.89 2.78 1.37
CA LEU A 394 -10.48 3.90 2.22
C LEU A 394 -11.57 4.28 3.23
N LEU A 395 -12.82 4.39 2.79
CA LEU A 395 -13.95 4.73 3.65
C LEU A 395 -14.13 3.69 4.77
N PHE A 396 -14.15 2.41 4.42
CA PHE A 396 -14.38 1.34 5.40
C PHE A 396 -13.18 1.08 6.30
N VAL A 397 -11.95 1.34 5.84
CA VAL A 397 -10.76 1.29 6.72
C VAL A 397 -10.79 2.44 7.72
N GLY A 398 -11.21 3.65 7.30
CA GLY A 398 -11.38 4.79 8.20
C GLY A 398 -12.54 4.61 9.19
N ALA A 399 -13.50 3.76 8.88
CA ALA A 399 -14.69 3.47 9.68
C ALA A 399 -14.61 2.10 10.39
N ASP A 400 -13.47 1.74 10.96
CA ASP A 400 -13.25 0.47 11.71
C ASP A 400 -14.37 0.17 12.71
N VAL A 401 -14.86 1.20 13.40
CA VAL A 401 -15.96 1.12 14.38
C VAL A 401 -17.26 0.66 13.72
N LEU A 402 -17.53 1.11 12.50
CA LEU A 402 -18.76 0.76 11.77
C LEU A 402 -18.74 -0.71 11.35
N VAL A 403 -17.60 -1.19 10.85
CA VAL A 403 -17.40 -2.60 10.48
C VAL A 403 -17.54 -3.51 11.70
N LEU A 404 -16.93 -3.13 12.82
CA LEU A 404 -17.04 -3.86 14.09
C LEU A 404 -18.46 -3.85 14.66
N THR A 405 -19.19 -2.74 14.49
CA THR A 405 -20.59 -2.62 14.93
C THR A 405 -21.52 -3.51 14.11
N ILE A 406 -21.38 -3.52 12.79
CA ILE A 406 -22.12 -4.42 11.90
C ILE A 406 -21.85 -5.89 12.25
N TRP A 407 -20.59 -6.22 12.51
CA TRP A 407 -20.20 -7.58 12.92
C TRP A 407 -20.80 -7.98 14.27
N SER A 408 -20.76 -7.08 15.26
CA SER A 408 -21.30 -7.34 16.61
C SER A 408 -22.82 -7.43 16.61
N SER A 409 -23.50 -6.67 15.77
CA SER A 409 -24.97 -6.70 15.63
C SER A 409 -25.47 -8.04 15.07
N ARG A 410 -24.72 -8.69 14.17
CA ARG A 410 -25.03 -10.06 13.70
C ARG A 410 -25.00 -11.10 14.82
N LYS A 411 -24.09 -10.97 15.79
CA LYS A 411 -24.05 -11.86 16.96
C LYS A 411 -25.25 -11.68 17.90
N LYS A 412 -25.81 -10.47 18.00
CA LYS A 412 -26.99 -10.19 18.81
C LYS A 412 -28.26 -10.75 18.17
N ILE A 413 -28.34 -10.79 16.84
CA ILE A 413 -29.53 -11.31 16.12
C ILE A 413 -29.56 -12.85 16.12
N GLY A 414 -28.41 -13.54 16.20
CA GLY A 414 -28.33 -15.02 16.18
C GLY A 414 -28.36 -15.71 17.54
N LEU A 415 -28.15 -15.00 18.64
CA LEU A 415 -28.00 -15.57 19.99
C LEU A 415 -29.09 -15.15 20.98
N GLY A 416 -30.13 -14.45 20.53
CA GLY A 416 -31.24 -14.00 21.36
C GLY A 416 -32.30 -15.06 21.65
N ARG A 417 -32.08 -16.33 21.30
CA ARG A 417 -33.04 -17.40 21.53
C ARG A 417 -32.38 -18.71 21.95
N ARG A 418 -31.64 -18.71 23.07
CA ARG A 418 -31.43 -19.94 23.85
C ARG A 418 -30.89 -19.57 25.22
N ASN A 419 -31.62 -20.02 26.25
CA ASN A 419 -31.30 -20.04 27.67
C ASN A 419 -31.65 -18.77 28.47
N ALA A 420 -32.97 -18.54 28.65
CA ALA A 420 -33.44 -18.06 29.94
C ALA A 420 -33.45 -19.28 30.88
N PRO A 421 -32.79 -19.24 32.03
CA PRO A 421 -32.98 -20.27 33.04
C PRO A 421 -34.47 -20.27 33.51
N PRO A 422 -35.06 -21.44 33.80
CA PRO A 422 -36.42 -21.49 34.35
C PRO A 422 -36.47 -20.71 35.67
N ALA A 423 -37.56 -19.94 35.82
CA ALA A 423 -37.84 -19.23 37.06
C ALA A 423 -37.93 -20.25 38.21
N PRO A 424 -37.41 -19.92 39.43
CA PRO A 424 -37.55 -20.79 40.57
C PRO A 424 -39.04 -20.90 40.94
N GLU A 425 -39.60 -22.09 40.83
CA GLU A 425 -40.88 -22.45 41.46
C GLU A 425 -40.68 -22.42 42.99
N GLY A 426 -41.42 -21.59 43.71
CA GLY A 426 -41.57 -21.70 45.14
C GLY A 426 -41.43 -20.40 45.93
N ALA A 427 -42.48 -19.57 45.89
CA ALA A 427 -42.83 -18.70 46.99
C ALA A 427 -44.34 -18.39 46.94
N ALA A 428 -45.12 -19.41 47.24
CA ALA A 428 -46.52 -19.21 47.65
C ALA A 428 -46.61 -19.92 49.01
N THR A 429 -46.56 -19.15 50.08
CA THR A 429 -47.34 -19.20 51.33
C THR A 429 -46.86 -18.09 52.24
#